data_6d1497b9fcb58f1cfcabdba518f1069f
#
_entry.id   6d1497b9fcb58f1cfcabdba518f1069f
#
_cell.length_a   1.000
_cell.length_b   1.000
_cell.length_c   1.000
_cell.angle_alpha   90.00
_cell.angle_beta   90.00
_cell.angle_gamma   90.00
#
_symmetry.space_group_name_H-M   'P 1'
#
loop_
_entity.id
_entity.type
_entity.pdbx_description
1 polymer ?
#
loop_
_entity_poly.entity_id
_entity_poly.type
_entity_poly.pdbx_seq_one_letter_code
_entity_poly.pdbx_strand_id
1 'polypeptide(L)'
;MRKVVINGIDTKSLPKLTQAECADLLVKTKEGDKDAKDKLVIANLRLVLSMVQRFSSRANSDDLFQVGVVGLMKAIDGFDPKFNVRFSTYAVPMITGEIRRFIKDGTGIKVSRSMRDIAYKALK
;
A
#
# COMPACT_ATOMS: atom_id res chain seq x y z
N MET A 1 -16.41 -6.46 -7.68
CA MET A 1 -15.15 -6.73 -6.99
C MET A 1 -15.40 -7.55 -5.73
N ARG A 2 -14.66 -8.60 -5.56
CA ARG A 2 -14.83 -9.46 -4.40
C ARG A 2 -14.39 -8.72 -3.12
N LYS A 3 -15.21 -8.81 -2.10
CA LYS A 3 -14.91 -8.22 -0.79
C LYS A 3 -13.76 -8.98 -0.14
N VAL A 4 -12.76 -8.25 0.31
CA VAL A 4 -11.62 -8.79 1.05
C VAL A 4 -11.68 -8.25 2.47
N VAL A 5 -11.54 -9.13 3.45
CA VAL A 5 -11.52 -8.75 4.85
C VAL A 5 -10.21 -9.25 5.47
N ILE A 6 -9.43 -8.35 6.02
CA ILE A 6 -8.21 -8.65 6.76
C ILE A 6 -8.29 -7.90 8.08
N ASN A 7 -8.05 -8.60 9.18
CA ASN A 7 -8.15 -8.05 10.53
C ASN A 7 -9.51 -7.39 10.81
N GLY A 8 -10.58 -7.98 10.24
CA GLY A 8 -11.94 -7.48 10.44
C GLY A 8 -12.28 -6.24 9.64
N ILE A 9 -11.47 -5.86 8.66
CA ILE A 9 -11.70 -4.63 7.90
C ILE A 9 -12.37 -4.95 6.58
N ASP A 10 -13.41 -4.17 6.32
CA ASP A 10 -14.13 -4.22 5.07
C ASP A 10 -13.49 -3.26 4.08
N THR A 11 -12.99 -3.78 2.95
CA THR A 11 -12.39 -2.95 1.92
C THR A 11 -13.35 -1.91 1.34
N LYS A 12 -14.65 -2.14 1.47
CA LYS A 12 -15.65 -1.17 1.00
C LYS A 12 -15.67 0.11 1.81
N SER A 13 -15.22 0.07 3.07
CA SER A 13 -15.20 1.24 3.93
C SER A 13 -13.96 2.10 3.74
N LEU A 14 -12.99 1.65 2.95
CA LEU A 14 -11.78 2.43 2.71
C LEU A 14 -12.07 3.60 1.77
N PRO A 15 -11.47 4.76 2.02
CA PRO A 15 -11.69 5.93 1.17
C PRO A 15 -11.17 5.70 -0.24
N LYS A 16 -11.81 6.36 -1.19
CA LYS A 16 -11.40 6.34 -2.59
C LYS A 16 -10.95 7.74 -2.97
N LEU A 17 -9.87 7.82 -3.71
CA LEU A 17 -9.39 9.09 -4.24
C LEU A 17 -9.60 9.15 -5.74
N THR A 18 -9.99 10.33 -6.22
CA THR A 18 -9.94 10.60 -7.66
C THR A 18 -8.48 10.71 -8.08
N GLN A 19 -8.26 10.62 -9.38
CA GLN A 19 -6.91 10.78 -9.92
C GLN A 19 -6.32 12.15 -9.58
N ALA A 20 -7.15 13.20 -9.62
CA ALA A 20 -6.72 14.55 -9.28
C ALA A 20 -6.35 14.68 -7.80
N GLU A 21 -7.15 14.10 -6.92
CA GLU A 21 -6.86 14.10 -5.50
C GLU A 21 -5.56 13.36 -5.18
N CYS A 22 -5.35 12.21 -5.83
CA CYS A 22 -4.14 11.44 -5.67
C CYS A 22 -2.91 12.25 -6.11
N ALA A 23 -3.00 12.92 -7.25
CA ALA A 23 -1.91 13.76 -7.76
C ALA A 23 -1.58 14.89 -6.79
N ASP A 24 -2.59 15.54 -6.23
CA ASP A 24 -2.41 16.61 -5.26
C ASP A 24 -1.71 16.12 -4.00
N LEU A 25 -2.13 14.97 -3.47
CA LEU A 25 -1.51 14.39 -2.29
C LEU A 25 -0.07 13.95 -2.55
N LEU A 26 0.22 13.47 -3.76
CA LEU A 26 1.59 13.11 -4.14
C LEU A 26 2.51 14.33 -4.14
N VAL A 27 2.03 15.45 -4.66
CA VAL A 27 2.78 16.71 -4.65
C VAL A 27 3.06 17.15 -3.21
N LYS A 28 2.03 17.14 -2.36
CA LYS A 28 2.17 17.52 -0.95
C LYS A 28 3.14 16.61 -0.21
N THR A 29 3.09 15.31 -0.49
CA THR A 29 4.01 14.34 0.12
C THR A 29 5.46 14.66 -0.26
N LYS A 30 5.71 15.03 -1.50
CA LYS A 30 7.05 15.44 -1.95
C LYS A 30 7.54 16.69 -1.25
N GLU A 31 6.61 17.53 -0.80
CA GLU A 31 6.92 18.74 -0.05
C GLU A 31 7.16 18.48 1.44
N GLY A 32 7.05 17.22 1.88
CA GLY A 32 7.26 16.83 3.27
C GLY A 32 6.00 16.75 4.12
N ASP A 33 4.82 16.79 3.51
CA ASP A 33 3.55 16.71 4.23
C ASP A 33 3.27 15.25 4.62
N LYS A 34 3.47 14.93 5.89
CA LYS A 34 3.24 13.58 6.41
C LYS A 34 1.77 13.19 6.41
N ASP A 35 0.87 14.14 6.63
CA ASP A 35 -0.57 13.86 6.61
C ASP A 35 -1.01 13.47 5.20
N ALA A 36 -0.46 14.11 4.18
CA ALA A 36 -0.73 13.75 2.81
C ALA A 36 -0.25 12.32 2.50
N LYS A 37 0.93 11.97 2.97
CA LYS A 37 1.47 10.62 2.80
C LYS A 37 0.58 9.59 3.48
N ASP A 38 0.14 9.85 4.70
CA ASP A 38 -0.75 8.94 5.43
C ASP A 38 -2.07 8.75 4.69
N LYS A 39 -2.63 9.83 4.15
CA LYS A 39 -3.86 9.75 3.35
C LYS A 39 -3.68 8.91 2.10
N LEU A 40 -2.52 9.03 1.43
CA LEU A 40 -2.20 8.21 0.27
C LEU A 40 -2.11 6.72 0.64
N VAL A 41 -1.46 6.41 1.76
CA VAL A 41 -1.36 5.02 2.23
C VAL A 41 -2.75 4.47 2.48
N ILE A 42 -3.57 5.18 3.26
CA ILE A 42 -4.93 4.75 3.62
C ILE A 42 -5.76 4.53 2.36
N ALA A 43 -5.74 5.48 1.44
CA ALA A 43 -6.55 5.41 0.23
C ALA A 43 -6.13 4.29 -0.72
N ASN A 44 -4.90 3.82 -0.61
CA ASN A 44 -4.37 2.76 -1.46
C ASN A 44 -4.29 1.40 -0.76
N LEU A 45 -4.80 1.28 0.46
CA LEU A 45 -4.81 -0.01 1.16
C LEU A 45 -5.63 -1.06 0.41
N ARG A 46 -6.69 -0.64 -0.27
CA ARG A 46 -7.48 -1.58 -1.10
C ARG A 46 -6.61 -2.20 -2.20
N LEU A 47 -5.74 -1.42 -2.80
CA LEU A 47 -4.82 -1.92 -3.82
C LEU A 47 -3.87 -2.95 -3.21
N VAL A 48 -3.31 -2.67 -2.04
CA VAL A 48 -2.45 -3.61 -1.32
C VAL A 48 -3.21 -4.91 -1.02
N LEU A 49 -4.42 -4.79 -0.50
CA LEU A 49 -5.25 -5.96 -0.16
C LEU A 49 -5.55 -6.81 -1.39
N SER A 50 -5.79 -6.17 -2.54
CA SER A 50 -6.02 -6.90 -3.79
C SER A 50 -4.79 -7.70 -4.20
N MET A 51 -3.60 -7.15 -4.01
CA MET A 51 -2.35 -7.85 -4.32
C MET A 51 -2.10 -8.97 -3.32
N VAL A 52 -2.33 -8.73 -2.05
CA VAL A 52 -2.18 -9.74 -0.99
C VAL A 52 -3.07 -10.95 -1.27
N GLN A 53 -4.29 -10.71 -1.72
CA GLN A 53 -5.23 -11.80 -2.02
C GLN A 53 -4.69 -12.77 -3.07
N ARG A 54 -3.93 -12.27 -4.04
CA ARG A 54 -3.31 -13.11 -5.07
C ARG A 54 -2.30 -14.10 -4.49
N PHE A 55 -1.70 -13.79 -3.36
CA PHE A 55 -0.64 -14.59 -2.76
C PHE A 55 -1.07 -15.22 -1.44
N SER A 56 -2.35 -15.18 -1.11
CA SER A 56 -2.85 -15.60 0.22
C SER A 56 -2.60 -17.07 0.54
N SER A 57 -2.44 -17.92 -0.46
CA SER A 57 -2.11 -19.34 -0.26
C SER A 57 -0.62 -19.59 -0.02
N ARG A 58 0.23 -18.57 -0.18
CA ARG A 58 1.69 -18.70 -0.17
C ARG A 58 2.31 -18.29 1.15
N ALA A 59 1.62 -17.48 1.94
CA ALA A 59 2.11 -17.00 3.23
C ALA A 59 0.96 -16.43 4.04
N ASN A 60 1.24 -16.09 5.31
CA ASN A 60 0.26 -15.49 6.21
C ASN A 60 -0.21 -14.13 5.65
N SER A 61 -1.52 -13.90 5.64
CA SER A 61 -2.10 -12.69 5.07
C SER A 61 -1.63 -11.41 5.76
N ASP A 62 -1.47 -11.45 7.08
CA ASP A 62 -1.00 -10.28 7.82
C ASP A 62 0.43 -9.92 7.44
N ASP A 63 1.30 -10.94 7.30
CA ASP A 63 2.68 -10.73 6.87
C ASP A 63 2.73 -10.16 5.45
N LEU A 64 1.92 -10.72 4.56
CA LEU A 64 1.83 -10.24 3.18
C LEU A 64 1.34 -8.81 3.12
N PHE A 65 0.37 -8.46 3.98
CA PHE A 65 -0.16 -7.11 4.04
C PHE A 65 0.92 -6.12 4.47
N GLN A 66 1.67 -6.45 5.52
CA GLN A 66 2.76 -5.58 6.00
C GLN A 66 3.81 -5.35 4.91
N VAL A 67 4.21 -6.41 4.24
CA VAL A 67 5.18 -6.34 3.15
C VAL A 67 4.62 -5.53 1.98
N GLY A 68 3.34 -5.72 1.67
CA GLY A 68 2.67 -4.95 0.63
C GLY A 68 2.64 -3.46 0.94
N VAL A 69 2.41 -3.10 2.19
CA VAL A 69 2.43 -1.69 2.62
C VAL A 69 3.83 -1.10 2.46
N VAL A 70 4.88 -1.86 2.73
CA VAL A 70 6.25 -1.42 2.48
C VAL A 70 6.44 -1.08 0.99
N GLY A 71 5.96 -1.96 0.12
CA GLY A 71 6.02 -1.72 -1.32
C GLY A 71 5.25 -0.47 -1.74
N LEU A 72 4.07 -0.26 -1.15
CA LEU A 72 3.27 0.94 -1.40
C LEU A 72 4.02 2.20 -0.97
N MET A 73 4.63 2.19 0.20
CA MET A 73 5.37 3.36 0.69
C MET A 73 6.58 3.66 -0.18
N LYS A 74 7.29 2.63 -0.64
CA LYS A 74 8.38 2.82 -1.61
C LYS A 74 7.86 3.43 -2.91
N ALA A 75 6.68 3.02 -3.36
CA ALA A 75 6.07 3.57 -4.56
C ALA A 75 5.73 5.04 -4.38
N ILE A 76 5.17 5.40 -3.23
CA ILE A 76 4.84 6.80 -2.92
C ILE A 76 6.11 7.66 -2.94
N ASP A 77 7.17 7.17 -2.31
CA ASP A 77 8.43 7.90 -2.22
C ASP A 77 9.13 8.05 -3.57
N GLY A 78 9.00 7.04 -4.42
CA GLY A 78 9.68 7.01 -5.72
C GLY A 78 8.90 7.56 -6.90
N PHE A 79 7.60 7.76 -6.73
CA PHE A 79 6.76 8.19 -7.85
C PHE A 79 7.00 9.66 -8.19
N ASP A 80 7.17 9.93 -9.48
CA ASP A 80 7.26 11.29 -10.00
C ASP A 80 6.04 11.55 -10.88
N PRO A 81 5.25 12.61 -10.60
CA PRO A 81 4.11 12.97 -11.46
C PRO A 81 4.47 13.14 -12.93
N LYS A 82 5.74 13.39 -13.23
CA LYS A 82 6.23 13.52 -14.60
C LYS A 82 6.30 12.19 -15.36
N PHE A 83 6.13 11.07 -14.69
CA PHE A 83 6.19 9.74 -15.32
C PHE A 83 5.06 9.50 -16.32
N ASN A 84 4.03 10.34 -16.34
CA ASN A 84 2.90 10.26 -17.27
C ASN A 84 2.18 8.89 -17.23
N VAL A 85 2.13 8.28 -16.06
CA VAL A 85 1.35 7.07 -15.79
C VAL A 85 0.58 7.29 -14.51
N ARG A 86 -0.47 6.49 -14.30
CA ARG A 86 -1.21 6.53 -13.05
C ARG A 86 -0.34 6.00 -11.92
N PHE A 87 -0.53 6.54 -10.73
CA PHE A 87 0.18 6.06 -9.56
C PHE A 87 -0.01 4.55 -9.36
N SER A 88 -1.23 4.03 -9.52
CA SER A 88 -1.51 2.60 -9.35
C SER A 88 -0.69 1.74 -10.31
N THR A 89 -0.50 2.20 -11.54
CA THR A 89 0.31 1.49 -12.53
C THR A 89 1.76 1.36 -12.07
N TYR A 90 2.28 2.39 -11.44
CA TYR A 90 3.62 2.39 -10.88
C TYR A 90 3.70 1.55 -9.59
N ALA A 91 2.67 1.65 -8.75
CA ALA A 91 2.68 1.03 -7.42
C ALA A 91 2.54 -0.50 -7.47
N VAL A 92 1.74 -1.04 -8.40
CA VAL A 92 1.48 -2.48 -8.45
C VAL A 92 2.76 -3.31 -8.54
N PRO A 93 3.70 -3.06 -9.46
CA PRO A 93 4.94 -3.86 -9.48
C PRO A 93 5.81 -3.64 -8.25
N MET A 94 5.75 -2.48 -7.61
CA MET A 94 6.50 -2.24 -6.38
C MET A 94 5.94 -3.08 -5.23
N ILE A 95 4.62 -3.13 -5.10
CA ILE A 95 3.94 -3.92 -4.08
C ILE A 95 4.18 -5.41 -4.30
N THR A 96 3.92 -5.89 -5.51
CA THR A 96 4.07 -7.32 -5.81
C THR A 96 5.53 -7.75 -5.76
N GLY A 97 6.45 -6.88 -6.12
CA GLY A 97 7.89 -7.16 -6.01
C GLY A 97 8.32 -7.43 -4.58
N GLU A 98 7.84 -6.62 -3.64
CA GLU A 98 8.14 -6.83 -2.22
C GLU A 98 7.52 -8.13 -1.70
N ILE A 99 6.28 -8.42 -2.09
CA ILE A 99 5.59 -9.65 -1.69
C ILE A 99 6.34 -10.87 -2.22
N ARG A 100 6.73 -10.86 -3.50
CA ARG A 100 7.45 -11.98 -4.10
C ARG A 100 8.81 -12.21 -3.44
N ARG A 101 9.51 -11.13 -3.11
CA ARG A 101 10.79 -11.23 -2.41
C ARG A 101 10.62 -11.88 -1.05
N PHE A 102 9.60 -11.45 -0.31
CA PHE A 102 9.28 -12.03 0.99
C PHE A 102 9.00 -13.53 0.89
N ILE A 103 8.18 -13.93 -0.07
CA ILE A 103 7.83 -15.34 -0.27
C ILE A 103 9.06 -16.15 -0.65
N LYS A 104 9.88 -15.64 -1.57
CA LYS A 104 11.07 -16.34 -2.07
C LYS A 104 12.13 -16.51 -0.99
N ASP A 105 12.42 -15.46 -0.26
CA ASP A 105 13.55 -15.45 0.69
C ASP A 105 13.17 -16.04 2.04
N GLY A 106 11.89 -16.15 2.33
CA GLY A 106 11.41 -16.62 3.64
C GLY A 106 11.80 -15.71 4.79
N THR A 107 12.42 -14.58 4.49
CA THR A 107 12.84 -13.61 5.49
C THR A 107 11.93 -12.41 5.43
N GLY A 108 11.28 -12.11 6.52
CA GLY A 108 10.45 -10.93 6.57
C GLY A 108 11.29 -9.67 6.43
N ILE A 109 10.80 -8.74 5.63
CA ILE A 109 11.31 -7.38 5.66
C ILE A 109 10.87 -6.80 7.00
N LYS A 110 11.82 -6.25 7.75
CA LYS A 110 11.46 -5.58 9.00
C LYS A 110 10.71 -4.31 8.65
N VAL A 111 9.41 -4.33 8.90
CA VAL A 111 8.59 -3.13 8.80
C VAL A 111 8.87 -2.31 10.04
N SER A 112 9.21 -1.04 9.88
CA SER A 112 9.43 -0.17 11.02
C SER A 112 8.16 -0.08 11.84
N ARG A 113 8.30 0.14 13.15
CA ARG A 113 7.16 0.26 14.05
C ARG A 113 6.19 1.35 13.57
N SER A 114 6.71 2.46 13.11
CA SER A 114 5.89 3.56 12.62
C SER A 114 5.09 3.17 11.39
N MET A 115 5.67 2.43 10.46
CA MET A 115 4.95 1.95 9.28
C MET A 115 3.84 0.99 9.66
N ARG A 116 4.11 0.08 10.58
CA ARG A 116 3.13 -0.87 11.09
C ARG A 116 1.98 -0.12 11.75
N ASP A 117 2.29 0.86 12.57
CA ASP A 117 1.29 1.65 13.29
C ASP A 117 0.39 2.41 12.32
N ILE A 118 0.95 3.00 11.27
CA ILE A 118 0.17 3.70 10.25
C ILE A 118 -0.82 2.74 9.60
N ALA A 119 -0.33 1.57 9.19
CA ALA A 119 -1.17 0.58 8.52
C ALA A 119 -2.30 0.09 9.43
N TYR A 120 -1.98 -0.23 10.68
CA TYR A 120 -2.99 -0.75 11.60
C TYR A 120 -3.96 0.32 12.11
N LYS A 121 -3.52 1.56 12.26
CA LYS A 121 -4.44 2.66 12.60
C LYS A 121 -5.46 2.88 11.50
N ALA A 122 -5.03 2.78 10.24
CA ALA A 122 -5.94 2.93 9.11
C ALA A 122 -6.99 1.81 9.09
N LEU A 123 -6.70 0.71 9.74
CA LEU A 123 -7.56 -0.47 9.74
C LEU A 123 -8.48 -0.57 10.95
N LYS A 124 -8.36 0.31 11.91
CA LYS A 124 -9.23 0.29 13.08
C LYS A 124 -10.44 1.16 12.92
#